data_47cfcb67286e5c37d11dce39b39964a8
#
_entry.id   47cfcb67286e5c37d11dce39b39964a8
#
_cell.length_a   1.000
_cell.length_b   1.000
_cell.length_c   1.000
_cell.angle_alpha   90.00
_cell.angle_beta   90.00
_cell.angle_gamma   90.00
#
_symmetry.space_group_name_H-M   'P 1'
#
loop_
_entity.id
_entity.type
_entity.pdbx_description
1 polymer ?
#
loop_
_entity_poly.entity_id
_entity_poly.type
_entity_poly.pdbx_seq_one_letter_code
_entity_poly.pdbx_strand_id
1 'polypeptide(L)'
;PDFLFSSVSNELPNKFKLLVIEQDSEESFCQSGASQDLLFKMLASIGLGLNECKLISLAKSEINRFIKGHSQDLLLIMDSSIDAEGKSLFITHHPKDIIKNPKLKRDSWEVLKKVKLCLK
;
A
#
# COMPACT_ATOMS: atom_id res chain seq x y z
N PRO A 1 -12.91 -5.31 9.68
CA PRO A 1 -11.90 -5.26 10.16
C PRO A 1 -11.12 -4.12 10.07
N ASP A 2 -10.62 -3.88 11.08
CA ASP A 2 -10.00 -2.80 11.24
C ASP A 2 -8.60 -2.90 11.31
N PHE A 3 -8.01 -3.99 10.94
CA PHE A 3 -6.60 -4.15 11.09
C PHE A 3 -5.88 -3.02 10.41
N LEU A 4 -6.43 -2.47 9.37
CA LEU A 4 -5.73 -1.46 8.66
C LEU A 4 -5.67 -0.16 9.40
N PHE A 5 -6.49 0.00 10.37
CA PHE A 5 -6.44 1.19 11.04
C PHE A 5 -6.08 1.08 12.41
N SER A 6 -5.49 0.17 12.77
CA SER A 6 -5.18 -0.05 14.03
C SER A 6 -4.66 0.96 14.70
N SER A 7 -5.38 1.71 15.11
CA SER A 7 -4.86 2.69 15.84
C SER A 7 -4.30 2.23 17.04
N VAL A 8 -4.51 1.14 17.34
CA VAL A 8 -3.96 0.67 18.48
C VAL A 8 -2.75 0.26 18.41
N SER A 9 -2.28 0.52 17.44
CA SER A 9 -1.05 0.08 17.28
C SER A 9 -0.04 0.34 18.24
N ASN A 10 -0.23 1.11 19.07
CA ASN A 10 0.83 1.39 19.97
C ASN A 10 1.24 0.18 20.70
N GLU A 11 0.50 -0.79 20.62
CA GLU A 11 0.94 -1.92 21.26
C GLU A 11 1.61 -2.81 20.36
N LEU A 12 1.63 -2.65 19.17
CA LEU A 12 2.23 -3.52 18.28
C LEU A 12 3.60 -3.35 18.25
N PRO A 13 4.23 -4.26 18.44
CA PRO A 13 5.55 -4.17 18.51
C PRO A 13 6.15 -3.99 17.31
N ASN A 14 5.76 -4.27 16.53
CA ASN A 14 6.49 -4.32 15.58
C ASN A 14 6.43 -3.84 14.45
N LYS A 15 6.91 -4.27 13.68
CA LYS A 15 7.15 -3.96 12.55
C LYS A 15 6.25 -4.54 11.64
N PHE A 16 5.59 -3.90 10.76
CA PHE A 16 4.86 -4.46 9.69
C PHE A 16 5.83 -4.81 8.58
N LYS A 17 5.53 -5.81 7.82
CA LYS A 17 6.40 -6.21 6.74
C LYS A 17 6.25 -5.29 5.55
N LEU A 18 5.11 -4.62 5.43
CA LEU A 18 4.87 -3.71 4.33
C LEU A 18 3.99 -2.56 4.79
N LEU A 19 4.37 -1.35 4.42
CA LEU A 19 3.53 -0.20 4.69
C LEU A 19 2.89 0.18 3.36
N VAL A 20 1.58 0.22 3.32
CA VAL A 20 0.82 0.50 2.11
C VAL A 20 0.28 1.91 2.24
N ILE A 21 0.64 2.78 1.32
CA ILE A 21 0.28 4.19 1.41
C ILE A 21 -0.68 4.58 0.31
N GLU A 22 -1.74 5.28 0.65
CA GLU A 22 -2.67 5.79 -0.33
C GLU A 22 -2.86 7.25 -0.09
N GLN A 23 -3.28 7.99 -1.09
CA GLN A 23 -3.54 9.39 -0.93
C GLN A 23 -4.90 9.52 -0.25
N ASP A 24 -4.97 10.37 0.75
CA ASP A 24 -6.19 10.56 1.48
C ASP A 24 -7.21 11.21 0.55
N SER A 25 -8.37 10.64 0.40
CA SER A 25 -9.39 11.18 -0.46
C SER A 25 -10.73 10.85 0.14
N GLU A 26 -11.77 11.39 -0.41
CA GLU A 26 -13.07 11.13 0.12
C GLU A 26 -13.44 9.71 0.05
N GLU A 27 -12.89 8.98 -0.86
CA GLU A 27 -13.20 7.60 -0.98
C GLU A 27 -12.05 6.80 -0.54
N SER A 28 -11.90 6.58 0.68
CA SER A 28 -10.82 5.77 1.18
C SER A 28 -11.12 4.35 0.77
N PHE A 29 -10.16 3.66 0.23
CA PHE A 29 -10.44 2.33 -0.26
C PHE A 29 -10.75 1.35 0.85
N CYS A 30 -10.47 1.69 2.05
CA CYS A 30 -10.77 0.79 3.12
C CYS A 30 -12.23 0.74 3.41
N GLN A 31 -12.97 1.65 2.87
CA GLN A 31 -14.35 1.66 3.18
C GLN A 31 -15.23 1.01 2.21
N SER A 32 -14.80 0.61 1.08
CA SER A 32 -15.71 0.06 0.18
C SER A 32 -15.31 -1.21 -0.38
N GLY A 33 -16.23 -2.03 -0.64
CA GLY A 33 -16.08 -3.37 -0.97
C GLY A 33 -15.13 -3.73 -2.05
N ALA A 34 -15.35 -3.27 -3.25
CA ALA A 34 -14.54 -3.74 -4.36
C ALA A 34 -13.08 -3.35 -4.26
N SER A 35 -12.80 -2.12 -3.85
CA SER A 35 -11.43 -1.68 -3.72
C SER A 35 -10.72 -2.42 -2.60
N GLN A 36 -11.41 -2.62 -1.50
CA GLN A 36 -10.82 -3.30 -0.38
C GLN A 36 -10.56 -4.77 -0.74
N ASP A 37 -11.49 -5.41 -1.42
CA ASP A 37 -11.33 -6.80 -1.82
C ASP A 37 -10.15 -6.95 -2.76
N LEU A 38 -9.98 -6.00 -3.68
CA LEU A 38 -8.87 -6.08 -4.60
C LEU A 38 -7.55 -5.90 -3.87
N LEU A 39 -7.49 -4.98 -2.93
CA LEU A 39 -6.27 -4.78 -2.15
C LEU A 39 -5.90 -6.07 -1.42
N PHE A 40 -6.88 -6.73 -0.83
CA PHE A 40 -6.62 -7.95 -0.09
C PHE A 40 -6.08 -9.02 -1.04
N LYS A 41 -6.59 -9.10 -2.27
CA LYS A 41 -6.10 -10.06 -3.21
C LYS A 41 -4.68 -9.72 -3.65
N MET A 42 -4.38 -8.43 -3.78
CA MET A 42 -3.06 -8.00 -4.17
C MET A 42 -2.05 -8.40 -3.08
N LEU A 43 -2.38 -8.18 -1.83
CA LEU A 43 -1.49 -8.52 -0.75
C LEU A 43 -1.34 -10.04 -0.62
N ALA A 44 -2.42 -10.76 -0.79
CA ALA A 44 -2.36 -12.21 -0.70
C ALA A 44 -1.51 -12.79 -1.82
N SER A 45 -1.47 -12.14 -2.98
CA SER A 45 -0.70 -12.65 -4.09
C SER A 45 0.80 -12.63 -3.82
N ILE A 46 1.24 -11.83 -2.86
CA ILE A 46 2.64 -11.79 -2.51
C ILE A 46 2.87 -12.41 -1.14
N GLY A 47 1.88 -13.14 -0.67
CA GLY A 47 2.06 -13.90 0.57
C GLY A 47 1.90 -13.14 1.87
N LEU A 48 1.27 -11.98 1.83
CA LEU A 48 1.11 -11.20 3.04
C LEU A 48 -0.28 -11.31 3.61
N GLY A 49 -0.33 -11.48 4.91
CA GLY A 49 -1.61 -11.49 5.59
C GLY A 49 -1.96 -10.09 6.03
N LEU A 50 -3.20 -9.93 6.45
CA LEU A 50 -3.67 -8.62 6.81
C LEU A 50 -2.96 -8.04 8.01
N ASN A 51 -2.50 -8.86 8.90
CA ASN A 51 -1.83 -8.36 10.07
C ASN A 51 -0.36 -8.08 9.85
N GLU A 52 0.13 -8.31 8.64
CA GLU A 52 1.53 -8.05 8.36
C GLU A 52 1.72 -6.75 7.60
N CYS A 53 0.65 -6.07 7.28
CA CYS A 53 0.69 -4.83 6.52
C CYS A 53 -0.04 -3.74 7.25
N LYS A 54 0.37 -2.51 7.03
CA LYS A 54 -0.35 -1.39 7.62
C LYS A 54 -0.72 -0.45 6.49
N LEU A 55 -1.99 -0.01 6.45
CA LEU A 55 -2.45 0.93 5.47
C LEU A 55 -2.43 2.31 6.06
N ILE A 56 -1.84 3.25 5.37
CA ILE A 56 -1.73 4.62 5.83
C ILE A 56 -2.26 5.54 4.76
N SER A 57 -3.18 6.42 5.13
CA SER A 57 -3.74 7.38 4.20
C SER A 57 -3.14 8.74 4.53
N LEU A 58 -2.56 9.40 3.56
CA LEU A 58 -1.90 10.67 3.76
C LEU A 58 -2.27 11.66 2.68
N ALA A 59 -2.24 12.94 3.02
CA ALA A 59 -2.43 13.97 2.03
C ALA A 59 -1.26 13.89 1.06
N LYS A 60 -1.50 14.20 -0.20
CA LYS A 60 -0.47 14.08 -1.20
C LYS A 60 0.77 14.85 -0.81
N SER A 61 0.60 16.02 -0.21
CA SER A 61 1.74 16.83 0.16
C SER A 61 2.57 16.20 1.26
N GLU A 62 2.02 15.23 2.00
CA GLU A 62 2.75 14.61 3.05
C GLU A 62 3.38 13.29 2.68
N ILE A 63 3.03 12.76 1.55
CA ILE A 63 3.55 11.45 1.15
C ILE A 63 5.07 11.51 1.00
N ASN A 64 5.59 12.54 0.37
CA ASN A 64 7.02 12.63 0.18
C ASN A 64 7.77 12.76 1.51
N ARG A 65 7.19 13.48 2.46
CA ARG A 65 7.81 13.61 3.76
C ARG A 65 7.82 12.25 4.46
N PHE A 66 6.72 11.51 4.32
CA PHE A 66 6.63 10.21 4.96
C PHE A 66 7.68 9.28 4.38
N ILE A 67 7.87 9.31 3.06
CA ILE A 67 8.84 8.46 2.42
C ILE A 67 10.24 8.75 2.98
N LYS A 68 10.57 10.02 3.17
CA LYS A 68 11.88 10.35 3.67
C LYS A 68 12.09 9.85 5.09
N GLY A 69 11.04 9.86 5.88
CA GLY A 69 11.17 9.42 7.26
C GLY A 69 11.16 7.91 7.43
N HIS A 70 10.83 7.17 6.38
CA HIS A 70 10.72 5.72 6.47
C HIS A 70 11.55 5.03 5.41
N SER A 71 12.71 5.57 5.11
CA SER A 71 13.55 5.04 4.05
C SER A 71 14.05 3.63 4.31
N GLN A 72 13.95 3.16 5.54
CA GLN A 72 14.38 1.82 5.83
C GLN A 72 13.24 0.83 5.82
N ASP A 73 12.03 1.28 5.57
CA ASP A 73 10.89 0.38 5.56
C ASP A 73 10.51 0.04 4.13
N LEU A 74 9.79 -1.04 3.95
CA LEU A 74 9.33 -1.43 2.62
C LEU A 74 8.01 -0.71 2.40
N LEU A 75 7.95 0.14 1.39
CA LEU A 75 6.78 0.97 1.13
C LEU A 75 6.14 0.67 -0.21
N LEU A 76 4.84 0.57 -0.24
CA LEU A 76 4.10 0.42 -1.47
C LEU A 76 3.15 1.61 -1.57
N ILE A 77 3.42 2.50 -2.51
CA ILE A 77 2.62 3.71 -2.67
C ILE A 77 1.59 3.45 -3.77
N MET A 78 0.33 3.50 -3.41
CA MET A 78 -0.72 3.23 -4.38
C MET A 78 -1.23 4.53 -4.99
N ASP A 79 -0.33 5.24 -5.63
CA ASP A 79 -0.68 6.49 -6.28
C ASP A 79 0.35 6.72 -7.37
N SER A 80 -0.01 6.45 -8.60
CA SER A 80 0.93 6.53 -9.70
C SER A 80 1.35 7.96 -10.02
N SER A 81 0.75 8.95 -9.40
CA SER A 81 1.17 10.31 -9.64
C SER A 81 2.35 10.72 -8.76
N ILE A 82 2.77 9.88 -7.84
CA ILE A 82 3.89 10.19 -6.98
C ILE A 82 5.18 9.90 -7.73
N ASP A 83 6.11 10.84 -7.67
CA ASP A 83 7.35 10.69 -8.38
C ASP A 83 8.46 10.56 -7.33
N ALA A 84 8.81 9.39 -6.96
CA ALA A 84 9.82 9.16 -5.95
C ALA A 84 10.50 7.82 -6.22
N GLU A 85 11.72 7.66 -5.73
CA GLU A 85 12.45 6.44 -5.91
C GLU A 85 13.17 6.03 -4.67
N GLY A 86 13.43 4.80 -4.50
CA GLY A 86 14.17 4.30 -3.36
C GLY A 86 14.33 2.80 -3.43
N LYS A 87 15.27 2.23 -2.69
CA LYS A 87 15.52 0.83 -2.74
C LYS A 87 14.37 0.00 -2.29
N SER A 88 13.61 0.46 -1.33
CA SER A 88 12.50 -0.31 -0.81
C SER A 88 11.19 0.43 -1.06
N LEU A 89 11.17 1.25 -2.09
CA LEU A 89 9.99 2.03 -2.38
C LEU A 89 9.41 1.58 -3.72
N PHE A 90 8.16 1.22 -3.73
CA PHE A 90 7.51 0.81 -4.96
C PHE A 90 6.23 1.62 -5.17
N ILE A 91 5.94 1.99 -6.39
CA ILE A 91 4.76 2.79 -6.70
C ILE A 91 3.87 2.02 -7.65
N THR A 92 2.60 1.98 -7.38
CA THR A 92 1.68 1.26 -8.21
C THR A 92 0.38 2.03 -8.30
N HIS A 93 -0.63 1.45 -8.95
CA HIS A 93 -1.91 2.09 -9.11
C HIS A 93 -2.82 1.76 -7.93
N HIS A 94 -3.71 2.67 -7.62
CA HIS A 94 -4.67 2.43 -6.54
C HIS A 94 -5.69 1.40 -7.00
N PRO A 95 -6.15 0.52 -6.12
CA PRO A 95 -7.16 -0.47 -6.51
C PRO A 95 -8.38 0.14 -7.17
N LYS A 96 -8.78 1.34 -6.75
CA LYS A 96 -9.90 1.99 -7.35
C LYS A 96 -9.66 2.26 -8.83
N ASP A 97 -8.46 2.65 -9.19
CA ASP A 97 -8.12 2.95 -10.57
C ASP A 97 -8.02 1.66 -11.38
N ILE A 98 -7.55 0.59 -10.77
CA ILE A 98 -7.45 -0.69 -11.45
C ILE A 98 -8.85 -1.21 -11.78
N ILE A 99 -9.79 -1.02 -10.90
CA ILE A 99 -11.15 -1.45 -11.14
C ILE A 99 -11.73 -0.68 -12.30
N LYS A 100 -11.45 0.62 -12.40
CA LYS A 100 -11.98 1.41 -13.47
C LYS A 100 -11.28 1.10 -14.79
N ASN A 101 -10.03 0.71 -14.72
CA ASN A 101 -9.27 0.43 -15.94
C ASN A 101 -8.48 -0.85 -15.74
N PRO A 102 -9.07 -2.00 -16.04
CA PRO A 102 -8.41 -3.28 -15.80
C PRO A 102 -7.08 -3.46 -16.50
N LYS A 103 -6.76 -2.61 -17.47
CA LYS A 103 -5.49 -2.74 -18.13
C LYS A 103 -4.35 -2.41 -17.17
N LEU A 104 -4.63 -1.68 -16.10
CA LEU A 104 -3.61 -1.32 -15.14
C LEU A 104 -3.22 -2.52 -14.28
N LYS A 105 -3.99 -3.60 -14.32
CA LYS A 105 -3.74 -4.72 -13.47
C LYS A 105 -2.39 -5.34 -13.75
N ARG A 106 -2.00 -5.44 -15.01
CA ARG A 106 -0.74 -6.05 -15.33
C ARG A 106 0.41 -5.25 -14.73
N ASP A 107 0.39 -3.93 -14.87
CA ASP A 107 1.46 -3.11 -14.33
C ASP A 107 1.53 -3.26 -12.81
N SER A 108 0.40 -3.30 -12.16
CA SER A 108 0.37 -3.41 -10.73
C SER A 108 0.92 -4.73 -10.26
N TRP A 109 0.60 -5.82 -10.96
CA TRP A 109 1.12 -7.11 -10.56
C TRP A 109 2.62 -7.23 -10.80
N GLU A 110 3.15 -6.51 -11.81
CA GLU A 110 4.58 -6.51 -12.01
C GLU A 110 5.29 -5.82 -10.84
N VAL A 111 4.68 -4.75 -10.32
CA VAL A 111 5.24 -4.08 -9.16
C VAL A 111 5.17 -5.00 -7.95
N LEU A 112 4.06 -5.72 -7.80
CA LEU A 112 3.91 -6.62 -6.66
C LEU A 112 4.96 -7.74 -6.68
N LYS A 113 5.34 -8.19 -7.86
CA LYS A 113 6.36 -9.22 -7.93
C LYS A 113 7.67 -8.68 -7.39
N LYS A 114 7.97 -7.41 -7.64
CA LYS A 114 9.19 -6.82 -7.14
C LYS A 114 9.12 -6.66 -5.63
N VAL A 115 7.96 -6.30 -5.12
CA VAL A 115 7.77 -6.17 -3.68
C VAL A 115 8.01 -7.54 -3.04
N LYS A 116 7.50 -8.59 -3.67
CA LYS A 116 7.63 -9.92 -3.10
C LYS A 116 9.09 -10.32 -2.99
N LEU A 117 9.93 -9.90 -3.93
CA LEU A 117 11.32 -10.24 -3.86
C LEU A 117 12.00 -9.58 -2.67
N CYS A 118 11.47 -8.50 -2.17
CA CYS A 118 12.03 -7.83 -1.01
C CYS A 118 11.52 -8.41 0.30
N LEU A 119 10.50 -9.23 0.23
CA LEU A 119 9.93 -9.77 1.44
C LEU A 119 10.62 -11.06 1.81
N LYS A 120 11.68 -11.10 2.21
CA LYS A 120 12.32 -12.34 2.49
C LYS A 120 12.33 -12.65 3.91
#